data_008232a43bb6c4c454dcfe4f95914f86
#
_entry.id   008232a43bb6c4c454dcfe4f95914f86
#
_cell.length_a   1.000
_cell.length_b   1.000
_cell.length_c   1.000
_cell.angle_alpha   90.00
_cell.angle_beta   90.00
_cell.angle_gamma   90.00
#
_symmetry.space_group_name_H-M   'P 1'
#
loop_
_entity.id
_entity.type
_entity.pdbx_description
1 polymer ?
#
loop_
_entity_poly.entity_id
_entity_poly.type
_entity_poly.pdbx_seq_one_letter_code
_entity_poly.pdbx_strand_id
1 'polypeptide(L)'
;MQFEAKTVEEAISLGLTEMGIKEEDAKIDVLETPTKGLFGKLKGKAVVEITEIKKDNLQKAVEFVQGLLDIMDLTAKATLETDKENPTITLIAEKSSEIIGYRGEVLDAIQTLAGAVANIGKDSYKKVVVDCENYREKRNDTLVSLAHKLEVKATDMRREVILEPMSPFERRIIHTALAESETVTTKSEGKEPNRYVVIVPNDKDEYSKPYNAGRNNDRKDKGGRRDDHRNNNRRGSKGFAKKAPVEGEKRKSSSFFGTFLGNSLKD
;
A
#
# COMPACT_ATOMS: atom_id res chain seq x y z
N MET A 1 -17.19 -36.34 -9.45
CA MET A 1 -17.58 -36.96 -10.77
C MET A 1 -16.65 -38.08 -11.07
N GLN A 2 -17.14 -39.13 -11.79
CA GLN A 2 -16.33 -40.32 -12.10
C GLN A 2 -15.89 -40.26 -13.56
N PHE A 3 -14.63 -40.56 -13.82
CA PHE A 3 -14.00 -40.55 -15.12
C PHE A 3 -13.31 -41.90 -15.39
N GLU A 4 -13.49 -42.42 -16.61
CA GLU A 4 -12.92 -43.70 -17.02
C GLU A 4 -11.94 -43.52 -18.19
N ALA A 5 -10.77 -44.16 -18.08
CA ALA A 5 -9.79 -44.18 -19.16
C ALA A 5 -9.00 -45.52 -19.17
N LYS A 6 -8.02 -45.64 -20.06
CA LYS A 6 -7.17 -46.84 -20.12
C LYS A 6 -6.11 -46.86 -19.03
N THR A 7 -5.67 -45.69 -18.57
CA THR A 7 -4.73 -45.52 -17.47
C THR A 7 -5.27 -44.54 -16.45
N VAL A 8 -4.77 -44.59 -15.21
CA VAL A 8 -5.17 -43.65 -14.15
C VAL A 8 -4.81 -42.22 -14.51
N GLU A 9 -3.64 -42.00 -15.09
CA GLU A 9 -3.16 -40.68 -15.52
C GLU A 9 -4.05 -40.06 -16.62
N GLU A 10 -4.49 -40.88 -17.60
CA GLU A 10 -5.43 -40.42 -18.61
C GLU A 10 -6.80 -40.07 -18.03
N ALA A 11 -7.31 -40.84 -17.06
CA ALA A 11 -8.58 -40.58 -16.41
C ALA A 11 -8.54 -39.29 -15.58
N ILE A 12 -7.43 -39.04 -14.89
CA ILE A 12 -7.21 -37.80 -14.14
C ILE A 12 -7.15 -36.60 -15.09
N SER A 13 -6.32 -36.66 -16.14
CA SER A 13 -6.18 -35.56 -17.09
C SER A 13 -7.49 -35.23 -17.82
N LEU A 14 -8.25 -36.26 -18.20
CA LEU A 14 -9.57 -36.08 -18.81
C LEU A 14 -10.54 -35.41 -17.86
N GLY A 15 -10.60 -35.84 -16.59
CA GLY A 15 -11.52 -35.30 -15.62
C GLY A 15 -11.16 -33.85 -15.23
N LEU A 16 -9.88 -33.51 -15.03
CA LEU A 16 -9.44 -32.18 -14.76
C LEU A 16 -9.74 -31.21 -15.92
N THR A 17 -9.57 -31.68 -17.17
CA THR A 17 -9.88 -30.88 -18.36
C THR A 17 -11.38 -30.66 -18.52
N GLU A 18 -12.21 -31.66 -18.28
CA GLU A 18 -13.68 -31.57 -18.42
C GLU A 18 -14.29 -30.72 -17.32
N MET A 19 -13.74 -30.81 -16.07
CA MET A 19 -14.16 -29.96 -14.94
C MET A 19 -13.58 -28.55 -15.00
N GLY A 20 -12.54 -28.29 -15.80
CA GLY A 20 -11.88 -26.99 -15.91
C GLY A 20 -11.16 -26.56 -14.64
N ILE A 21 -10.71 -27.53 -13.83
CA ILE A 21 -10.02 -27.31 -12.56
C ILE A 21 -8.57 -27.78 -12.64
N LYS A 22 -7.71 -27.20 -11.80
CA LYS A 22 -6.33 -27.64 -11.64
C LYS A 22 -6.25 -28.84 -10.69
N GLU A 23 -5.19 -29.63 -10.82
CA GLU A 23 -4.93 -30.79 -9.96
C GLU A 23 -4.85 -30.41 -8.47
N GLU A 24 -4.28 -29.24 -8.16
CA GLU A 24 -4.19 -28.66 -6.79
C GLU A 24 -5.55 -28.32 -6.15
N ASP A 25 -6.60 -28.13 -6.97
CA ASP A 25 -7.96 -27.81 -6.53
C ASP A 25 -8.88 -29.03 -6.58
N ALA A 26 -8.33 -30.22 -6.83
CA ALA A 26 -9.06 -31.47 -7.00
C ALA A 26 -8.67 -32.49 -5.92
N LYS A 27 -9.67 -33.10 -5.31
CA LYS A 27 -9.49 -34.34 -4.56
C LYS A 27 -9.72 -35.51 -5.52
N ILE A 28 -8.67 -36.32 -5.72
CA ILE A 28 -8.66 -37.42 -6.67
C ILE A 28 -8.66 -38.72 -5.86
N ASP A 29 -9.75 -39.52 -5.97
CA ASP A 29 -9.88 -40.82 -5.37
C ASP A 29 -9.86 -41.86 -6.51
N VAL A 30 -8.86 -42.76 -6.53
CA VAL A 30 -8.77 -43.84 -7.52
C VAL A 30 -9.62 -45.02 -7.07
N LEU A 31 -10.73 -45.28 -7.79
CA LEU A 31 -11.67 -46.34 -7.47
C LEU A 31 -11.24 -47.68 -8.05
N GLU A 32 -10.79 -47.68 -9.32
CA GLU A 32 -10.35 -48.89 -9.99
C GLU A 32 -9.05 -48.67 -10.78
N THR A 33 -8.15 -49.64 -10.73
CA THR A 33 -6.90 -49.65 -11.49
C THR A 33 -6.86 -50.78 -12.51
N PRO A 34 -6.44 -50.52 -13.75
CA PRO A 34 -6.33 -51.60 -14.74
C PRO A 34 -5.25 -52.60 -14.33
N THR A 35 -5.54 -53.89 -14.47
CA THR A 35 -4.61 -55.00 -14.17
C THR A 35 -3.81 -55.37 -15.39
N LYS A 36 -2.51 -55.72 -15.23
CA LYS A 36 -1.67 -56.24 -16.29
C LYS A 36 -2.03 -57.73 -16.56
N GLY A 37 -2.52 -58.02 -17.75
CA GLY A 37 -2.76 -59.37 -18.19
C GLY A 37 -1.46 -60.14 -18.54
N LEU A 38 -1.55 -61.47 -18.74
CA LEU A 38 -0.42 -62.37 -18.99
C LEU A 38 0.49 -62.03 -20.20
N PHE A 39 0.00 -61.21 -21.14
CA PHE A 39 0.75 -60.76 -22.33
C PHE A 39 1.07 -59.27 -22.33
N GLY A 40 1.14 -58.61 -21.14
CA GLY A 40 1.48 -57.19 -21.03
C GLY A 40 0.38 -56.22 -21.46
N LYS A 41 -0.79 -56.70 -21.90
CA LYS A 41 -1.95 -55.86 -22.23
C LYS A 41 -2.70 -55.52 -20.96
N LEU A 42 -3.06 -54.22 -20.79
CA LEU A 42 -3.91 -53.76 -19.70
C LEU A 42 -5.31 -54.33 -19.86
N LYS A 43 -5.83 -55.00 -18.82
CA LYS A 43 -7.17 -55.52 -18.74
C LYS A 43 -7.97 -54.73 -17.71
N GLY A 44 -9.13 -54.21 -18.12
CA GLY A 44 -9.96 -53.29 -17.31
C GLY A 44 -9.74 -51.83 -17.70
N LYS A 45 -10.49 -50.95 -17.08
CA LYS A 45 -10.38 -49.50 -17.17
C LYS A 45 -9.91 -48.96 -15.85
N ALA A 46 -9.25 -47.83 -15.86
CA ALA A 46 -9.06 -47.00 -14.65
C ALA A 46 -10.32 -46.19 -14.42
N VAL A 47 -10.81 -46.16 -13.19
CA VAL A 47 -11.92 -45.30 -12.76
C VAL A 47 -11.42 -44.41 -11.63
N VAL A 48 -11.52 -43.11 -11.85
CA VAL A 48 -11.15 -42.09 -10.83
C VAL A 48 -12.37 -41.24 -10.51
N GLU A 49 -12.52 -40.92 -9.23
CA GLU A 49 -13.49 -39.95 -8.76
C GLU A 49 -12.78 -38.65 -8.47
N ILE A 50 -13.19 -37.58 -9.16
CA ILE A 50 -12.64 -36.24 -8.98
C ILE A 50 -13.71 -35.35 -8.33
N THR A 51 -13.35 -34.75 -7.18
CA THR A 51 -14.19 -33.83 -6.44
C THR A 51 -13.47 -32.51 -6.30
N GLU A 52 -14.11 -31.39 -6.69
CA GLU A 52 -13.58 -30.05 -6.49
C GLU A 52 -13.45 -29.73 -5.01
N ILE A 53 -12.25 -29.33 -4.58
CA ILE A 53 -12.01 -28.82 -3.23
C ILE A 53 -12.49 -27.37 -3.22
N LYS A 54 -13.67 -27.12 -2.65
CA LYS A 54 -14.16 -25.76 -2.44
C LYS A 54 -13.30 -25.07 -1.38
N LYS A 55 -12.28 -24.35 -1.81
CA LYS A 55 -11.50 -23.48 -0.93
C LYS A 55 -12.42 -22.43 -0.30
N ASP A 56 -12.27 -22.18 1.01
CA ASP A 56 -12.95 -21.05 1.65
C ASP A 56 -12.48 -19.73 0.98
N ASN A 57 -13.38 -18.78 0.88
CA ASN A 57 -13.07 -17.48 0.28
C ASN A 57 -11.93 -16.74 0.98
N LEU A 58 -11.69 -17.02 2.27
CA LEU A 58 -10.53 -16.50 2.98
C LEU A 58 -9.22 -17.07 2.42
N GLN A 59 -9.19 -18.37 2.13
CA GLN A 59 -8.03 -19.00 1.51
C GLN A 59 -7.78 -18.46 0.09
N LYS A 60 -8.85 -18.25 -0.69
CA LYS A 60 -8.76 -17.60 -2.01
C LYS A 60 -8.23 -16.18 -1.91
N ALA A 61 -8.58 -15.44 -0.85
CA ALA A 61 -8.04 -14.10 -0.62
C ALA A 61 -6.54 -14.13 -0.31
N VAL A 62 -6.06 -15.12 0.47
CA VAL A 62 -4.61 -15.29 0.72
C VAL A 62 -3.86 -15.63 -0.57
N GLU A 63 -4.36 -16.57 -1.36
CA GLU A 63 -3.76 -16.95 -2.66
C GLU A 63 -3.74 -15.76 -3.63
N PHE A 64 -4.82 -14.97 -3.65
CA PHE A 64 -4.87 -13.75 -4.45
C PHE A 64 -3.81 -12.73 -4.00
N VAL A 65 -3.67 -12.49 -2.70
CA VAL A 65 -2.66 -11.57 -2.16
C VAL A 65 -1.25 -12.08 -2.48
N GLN A 66 -0.99 -13.39 -2.31
CA GLN A 66 0.30 -13.97 -2.66
C GLN A 66 0.61 -13.78 -4.15
N GLY A 67 -0.33 -14.11 -5.05
CA GLY A 67 -0.16 -13.91 -6.49
C GLY A 67 0.04 -12.44 -6.88
N LEU A 68 -0.62 -11.50 -6.17
CA LEU A 68 -0.40 -10.07 -6.38
C LEU A 68 1.03 -9.66 -6.02
N LEU A 69 1.55 -10.12 -4.87
CA LEU A 69 2.93 -9.86 -4.43
C LEU A 69 3.94 -10.44 -5.42
N ASP A 70 3.70 -11.65 -5.92
CA ASP A 70 4.56 -12.31 -6.92
C ASP A 70 4.60 -11.52 -8.25
N ILE A 71 3.44 -11.02 -8.73
CA ILE A 71 3.36 -10.17 -9.94
C ILE A 71 4.09 -8.85 -9.74
N MET A 72 4.08 -8.30 -8.52
CA MET A 72 4.80 -7.08 -8.16
C MET A 72 6.31 -7.30 -7.95
N ASP A 73 6.80 -8.52 -8.11
CA ASP A 73 8.21 -8.93 -7.85
C ASP A 73 8.65 -8.64 -6.40
N LEU A 74 7.74 -8.80 -5.45
CA LEU A 74 7.99 -8.60 -4.03
C LEU A 74 8.18 -9.94 -3.32
N THR A 75 9.37 -10.17 -2.79
CA THR A 75 9.67 -11.38 -1.98
C THR A 75 8.96 -11.30 -0.65
N ALA A 76 7.76 -11.87 -0.58
CA ALA A 76 6.94 -11.88 0.62
C ALA A 76 6.09 -13.15 0.72
N LYS A 77 5.70 -13.49 1.94
CA LYS A 77 4.81 -14.62 2.24
C LYS A 77 3.54 -14.14 2.94
N ALA A 78 2.38 -14.51 2.36
CA ALA A 78 1.07 -14.26 2.94
C ALA A 78 0.60 -15.49 3.75
N THR A 79 0.18 -15.27 5.00
CA THR A 79 -0.35 -16.31 5.90
C THR A 79 -1.66 -15.86 6.51
N LEU A 80 -2.60 -16.78 6.71
CA LEU A 80 -3.90 -16.50 7.33
C LEU A 80 -3.85 -16.81 8.83
N GLU A 81 -4.21 -15.83 9.65
CA GLU A 81 -4.43 -15.98 11.08
C GLU A 81 -5.93 -15.82 11.36
N THR A 82 -6.55 -16.86 11.94
CA THR A 82 -7.99 -16.87 12.24
C THR A 82 -8.29 -16.71 13.73
N ASP A 83 -7.28 -16.73 14.58
CA ASP A 83 -7.42 -16.67 16.04
C ASP A 83 -7.75 -15.27 16.56
N LYS A 84 -7.73 -14.26 15.69
CA LYS A 84 -8.09 -12.87 16.01
C LYS A 84 -9.59 -12.62 15.79
N GLU A 85 -10.11 -11.56 16.40
CA GLU A 85 -11.51 -11.12 16.24
C GLU A 85 -11.93 -11.01 14.77
N ASN A 86 -11.01 -10.54 13.90
CA ASN A 86 -11.18 -10.55 12.46
C ASN A 86 -10.08 -11.40 11.82
N PRO A 87 -10.40 -12.21 10.77
CA PRO A 87 -9.39 -12.93 10.03
C PRO A 87 -8.33 -11.93 9.51
N THR A 88 -7.06 -12.25 9.78
CA THR A 88 -5.94 -11.39 9.45
C THR A 88 -5.01 -12.11 8.48
N ILE A 89 -4.70 -11.47 7.36
CA ILE A 89 -3.66 -11.92 6.44
C ILE A 89 -2.36 -11.20 6.85
N THR A 90 -1.43 -11.95 7.41
CA THR A 90 -0.14 -11.44 7.86
C THR A 90 0.88 -11.60 6.72
N LEU A 91 1.56 -10.50 6.39
CA LEU A 91 2.58 -10.44 5.36
C LEU A 91 3.97 -10.36 6.02
N ILE A 92 4.85 -11.30 5.64
CA ILE A 92 6.25 -11.33 6.06
C ILE A 92 7.10 -11.11 4.82
N ALA A 93 7.92 -10.06 4.82
CA ALA A 93 8.68 -9.65 3.64
C ALA A 93 10.11 -9.23 3.99
N GLU A 94 11.04 -9.43 3.05
CA GLU A 94 12.41 -8.90 3.17
C GLU A 94 12.43 -7.36 3.07
N LYS A 95 11.54 -6.80 2.24
CA LYS A 95 11.40 -5.35 2.00
C LYS A 95 9.98 -4.88 2.33
N SER A 96 9.64 -4.92 3.62
CA SER A 96 8.31 -4.53 4.10
C SER A 96 7.89 -3.12 3.69
N SER A 97 8.84 -2.18 3.52
CA SER A 97 8.57 -0.80 3.11
C SER A 97 7.90 -0.68 1.73
N GLU A 98 8.17 -1.59 0.79
CA GLU A 98 7.58 -1.58 -0.55
C GLU A 98 6.12 -2.06 -0.51
N ILE A 99 5.81 -3.03 0.37
CA ILE A 99 4.46 -3.56 0.59
C ILE A 99 3.60 -2.58 1.38
N ILE A 100 4.18 -1.90 2.35
CA ILE A 100 3.49 -0.90 3.17
C ILE A 100 3.20 0.33 2.32
N GLY A 101 4.19 0.79 1.55
CA GLY A 101 4.12 2.00 0.76
C GLY A 101 4.15 3.27 1.62
N TYR A 102 3.85 4.40 0.99
CA TYR A 102 3.81 5.69 1.68
C TYR A 102 2.67 5.70 2.71
N ARG A 103 3.02 5.74 3.99
CA ARG A 103 2.06 5.76 5.12
C ARG A 103 1.03 4.62 5.15
N GLY A 104 1.34 3.48 4.53
CA GLY A 104 0.44 2.34 4.49
C GLY A 104 -0.58 2.34 3.34
N GLU A 105 -0.47 3.26 2.37
CA GLU A 105 -1.41 3.35 1.24
C GLU A 105 -1.45 2.07 0.39
N VAL A 106 -0.29 1.44 0.13
CA VAL A 106 -0.23 0.18 -0.62
C VAL A 106 -0.85 -0.95 0.20
N LEU A 107 -0.55 -1.02 1.49
CA LEU A 107 -1.12 -2.02 2.40
C LEU A 107 -2.65 -1.90 2.50
N ASP A 108 -3.18 -0.68 2.54
CA ASP A 108 -4.63 -0.43 2.55
C ASP A 108 -5.29 -0.80 1.22
N ALA A 109 -4.61 -0.59 0.09
CA ALA A 109 -5.08 -1.03 -1.22
C ALA A 109 -5.14 -2.57 -1.31
N ILE A 110 -4.08 -3.27 -0.87
CA ILE A 110 -4.04 -4.74 -0.80
C ILE A 110 -5.17 -5.26 0.10
N GLN A 111 -5.40 -4.64 1.26
CA GLN A 111 -6.51 -5.01 2.16
C GLN A 111 -7.87 -4.86 1.50
N THR A 112 -8.09 -3.78 0.75
CA THR A 112 -9.34 -3.54 0.03
C THR A 112 -9.61 -4.64 -0.99
N LEU A 113 -8.60 -5.03 -1.77
CA LEU A 113 -8.69 -6.10 -2.76
C LEU A 113 -8.90 -7.48 -2.08
N ALA A 114 -8.14 -7.78 -1.03
CA ALA A 114 -8.30 -9.02 -0.25
C ALA A 114 -9.71 -9.12 0.34
N GLY A 115 -10.23 -8.02 0.88
CA GLY A 115 -11.60 -7.94 1.39
C GLY A 115 -12.65 -8.19 0.32
N ALA A 116 -12.45 -7.67 -0.89
CA ALA A 116 -13.34 -7.94 -2.02
C ALA A 116 -13.36 -9.42 -2.39
N VAL A 117 -12.18 -10.05 -2.54
CA VAL A 117 -12.06 -11.48 -2.86
C VAL A 117 -12.69 -12.36 -1.78
N ALA A 118 -12.43 -12.07 -0.50
CA ALA A 118 -12.96 -12.83 0.62
C ALA A 118 -14.49 -12.80 0.74
N ASN A 119 -15.14 -11.80 0.13
CA ASN A 119 -16.58 -11.59 0.20
C ASN A 119 -17.33 -11.91 -1.11
N ILE A 120 -16.65 -12.47 -2.11
CA ILE A 120 -17.32 -12.92 -3.36
C ILE A 120 -18.42 -13.92 -3.03
N GLY A 121 -19.65 -13.62 -3.49
CA GLY A 121 -20.81 -14.51 -3.35
C GLY A 121 -21.33 -14.68 -1.91
N LYS A 122 -20.97 -13.77 -0.99
CA LYS A 122 -21.51 -13.74 0.38
C LYS A 122 -22.58 -12.66 0.54
N ASP A 123 -23.68 -13.00 1.24
CA ASP A 123 -24.75 -12.06 1.55
C ASP A 123 -24.37 -11.06 2.64
N SER A 124 -23.43 -11.44 3.53
CA SER A 124 -22.94 -10.60 4.62
C SER A 124 -21.45 -10.32 4.47
N TYR A 125 -21.06 -9.05 4.61
CA TYR A 125 -19.66 -8.63 4.54
C TYR A 125 -18.89 -9.11 5.77
N LYS A 126 -17.80 -9.84 5.55
CA LYS A 126 -16.84 -10.25 6.57
C LYS A 126 -15.58 -9.39 6.45
N LYS A 127 -15.27 -8.63 7.48
CA LYS A 127 -14.05 -7.81 7.51
C LYS A 127 -12.82 -8.71 7.51
N VAL A 128 -11.87 -8.42 6.60
CA VAL A 128 -10.55 -9.05 6.54
C VAL A 128 -9.52 -7.96 6.78
N VAL A 129 -8.55 -8.22 7.63
CA VAL A 129 -7.44 -7.31 7.92
C VAL A 129 -6.21 -7.82 7.18
N VAL A 130 -5.43 -6.90 6.59
CA VAL A 130 -4.11 -7.22 6.06
C VAL A 130 -3.09 -6.39 6.84
N ASP A 131 -2.05 -7.05 7.35
CA ASP A 131 -1.00 -6.38 8.10
C ASP A 131 0.39 -6.91 7.71
N CYS A 132 1.39 -6.04 7.78
CA CYS A 132 2.77 -6.36 7.49
C CYS A 132 3.63 -6.01 8.72
N GLU A 133 4.15 -7.05 9.41
CA GLU A 133 5.08 -6.89 10.54
C GLU A 133 4.59 -5.97 11.66
N ASN A 134 3.29 -6.01 11.97
CA ASN A 134 2.63 -5.14 12.95
C ASN A 134 2.80 -3.63 12.62
N TYR A 135 2.80 -3.29 11.33
CA TYR A 135 2.94 -1.91 10.88
C TYR A 135 1.86 -0.99 11.45
N ARG A 136 0.60 -1.47 11.50
CA ARG A 136 -0.53 -0.64 11.94
C ARG A 136 -0.38 -0.19 13.39
N GLU A 137 0.08 -1.07 14.28
CA GLU A 137 0.36 -0.75 15.69
C GLU A 137 1.53 0.23 15.80
N LYS A 138 2.67 -0.09 15.16
CA LYS A 138 3.85 0.79 15.13
C LYS A 138 3.54 2.18 14.56
N ARG A 139 2.67 2.24 13.54
CA ARG A 139 2.24 3.50 12.93
C ARG A 139 1.36 4.31 13.85
N ASN A 140 0.43 3.67 14.56
CA ASN A 140 -0.39 4.30 15.60
C ASN A 140 0.48 4.97 16.66
N ASP A 141 1.45 4.25 17.23
CA ASP A 141 2.37 4.77 18.25
C ASP A 141 3.20 5.96 17.74
N THR A 142 3.64 5.87 16.48
CA THR A 142 4.35 6.96 15.81
C THR A 142 3.47 8.22 15.71
N LEU A 143 2.19 8.07 15.35
CA LEU A 143 1.25 9.19 15.22
C LEU A 143 0.90 9.81 16.59
N VAL A 144 0.71 8.99 17.61
CA VAL A 144 0.50 9.46 18.99
C VAL A 144 1.71 10.25 19.49
N SER A 145 2.92 9.70 19.31
CA SER A 145 4.16 10.38 19.66
C SER A 145 4.37 11.70 18.89
N LEU A 146 4.00 11.69 17.60
CA LEU A 146 4.04 12.91 16.77
C LEU A 146 3.05 13.95 17.28
N ALA A 147 1.83 13.57 17.63
CA ALA A 147 0.80 14.47 18.15
C ALA A 147 1.29 15.19 19.38
N HIS A 148 1.82 14.49 20.39
CA HIS A 148 2.34 15.11 21.61
C HIS A 148 3.57 16.00 21.36
N LYS A 149 4.47 15.61 20.45
CA LYS A 149 5.60 16.49 20.06
C LYS A 149 5.12 17.79 19.42
N LEU A 150 4.08 17.73 18.60
CA LEU A 150 3.54 18.89 17.93
C LEU A 150 2.65 19.74 18.86
N GLU A 151 2.02 19.14 19.87
CA GLU A 151 1.34 19.84 20.94
C GLU A 151 2.30 20.78 21.68
N VAL A 152 3.43 20.25 22.18
CA VAL A 152 4.47 21.05 22.84
C VAL A 152 4.96 22.17 21.92
N LYS A 153 5.22 21.83 20.65
CA LYS A 153 5.69 22.81 19.66
C LYS A 153 4.66 23.91 19.40
N ALA A 154 3.38 23.58 19.31
CA ALA A 154 2.30 24.56 19.09
C ALA A 154 2.20 25.52 20.26
N THR A 155 2.27 25.01 21.50
CA THR A 155 2.23 25.77 22.75
C THR A 155 3.44 26.71 22.89
N ASP A 156 4.66 26.19 22.67
CA ASP A 156 5.90 26.98 22.76
C ASP A 156 5.93 28.13 21.75
N MET A 157 5.45 27.85 20.54
CA MET A 157 5.44 28.84 19.46
C MET A 157 4.21 29.76 19.48
N ARG A 158 3.20 29.47 20.29
CA ARG A 158 1.89 30.16 20.37
C ARG A 158 1.22 30.34 19.01
N ARG A 159 1.36 29.34 18.12
CA ARG A 159 0.80 29.40 16.77
C ARG A 159 0.29 28.05 16.30
N GLU A 160 -0.63 28.09 15.36
CA GLU A 160 -1.16 26.87 14.73
C GLU A 160 -0.07 26.04 14.08
N VAL A 161 -0.15 24.73 14.24
CA VAL A 161 0.72 23.75 13.57
C VAL A 161 -0.10 22.95 12.59
N ILE A 162 0.23 23.07 11.31
CA ILE A 162 -0.42 22.37 10.21
C ILE A 162 0.36 21.10 9.92
N LEU A 163 -0.33 19.97 9.96
CA LEU A 163 0.23 18.68 9.59
C LEU A 163 0.09 18.43 8.08
N GLU A 164 0.77 17.43 7.60
CA GLU A 164 0.59 16.96 6.23
C GLU A 164 -0.77 16.25 6.03
N PRO A 165 -1.30 16.22 4.80
CA PRO A 165 -2.48 15.43 4.48
C PRO A 165 -2.31 13.97 4.89
N MET A 166 -3.38 13.38 5.44
CA MET A 166 -3.39 12.00 5.92
C MET A 166 -4.79 11.39 5.87
N SER A 167 -4.87 10.08 5.95
CA SER A 167 -6.12 9.34 5.90
C SER A 167 -7.09 9.71 7.04
N PRO A 168 -8.40 9.50 6.89
CA PRO A 168 -9.38 9.75 7.94
C PRO A 168 -9.07 9.00 9.25
N PHE A 169 -8.55 7.79 9.12
CA PHE A 169 -8.16 6.97 10.27
C PHE A 169 -6.98 7.59 11.03
N GLU A 170 -5.92 8.01 10.34
CA GLU A 170 -4.76 8.65 10.95
C GLU A 170 -5.13 10.00 11.61
N ARG A 171 -6.01 10.78 10.96
CA ARG A 171 -6.51 12.03 11.55
C ARG A 171 -7.26 11.78 12.86
N ARG A 172 -8.05 10.70 12.93
CA ARG A 172 -8.75 10.31 14.15
C ARG A 172 -7.78 9.96 15.28
N ILE A 173 -6.68 9.25 14.99
CA ILE A 173 -5.66 8.92 15.99
C ILE A 173 -5.12 10.20 16.63
N ILE A 174 -4.74 11.21 15.84
CA ILE A 174 -4.22 12.47 16.34
C ILE A 174 -5.27 13.24 17.16
N HIS A 175 -6.52 13.30 16.68
CA HIS A 175 -7.61 13.91 17.43
C HIS A 175 -7.84 13.24 18.79
N THR A 176 -7.82 11.91 18.82
CA THR A 176 -8.01 11.14 20.07
C THR A 176 -6.82 11.31 21.02
N ALA A 177 -5.59 11.32 20.50
CA ALA A 177 -4.39 11.50 21.33
C ALA A 177 -4.35 12.87 22.03
N LEU A 178 -4.95 13.90 21.43
CA LEU A 178 -4.97 15.25 21.96
C LEU A 178 -6.35 15.69 22.50
N ALA A 179 -7.32 14.77 22.58
CA ALA A 179 -8.69 15.09 23.00
C ALA A 179 -8.78 15.60 24.44
N GLU A 180 -7.91 15.11 25.32
CA GLU A 180 -7.85 15.46 26.74
C GLU A 180 -6.81 16.56 27.04
N SER A 181 -6.18 17.15 26.00
CA SER A 181 -5.20 18.21 26.20
C SER A 181 -5.88 19.52 26.66
N GLU A 182 -5.34 20.09 27.71
CA GLU A 182 -5.76 21.44 28.23
C GLU A 182 -5.08 22.59 27.50
N THR A 183 -4.02 22.32 26.73
CA THR A 183 -3.16 23.33 26.11
C THR A 183 -3.46 23.58 24.64
N VAL A 184 -4.05 22.62 23.94
CA VAL A 184 -4.34 22.71 22.51
C VAL A 184 -5.73 22.15 22.17
N THR A 185 -6.25 22.58 21.04
CA THR A 185 -7.41 21.99 20.37
C THR A 185 -7.01 21.50 18.97
N THR A 186 -7.74 20.56 18.41
CA THR A 186 -7.46 20.01 17.07
C THR A 186 -8.62 20.17 16.14
N LYS A 187 -8.36 20.56 14.89
CA LYS A 187 -9.37 20.66 13.83
C LYS A 187 -8.86 19.99 12.54
N SER A 188 -9.77 19.43 11.73
CA SER A 188 -9.44 18.90 10.42
C SER A 188 -9.89 19.85 9.32
N GLU A 189 -8.98 20.29 8.47
CA GLU A 189 -9.21 21.23 7.37
C GLU A 189 -8.91 20.61 6.01
N GLY A 190 -9.42 21.21 4.93
CA GLY A 190 -9.23 20.74 3.56
C GLY A 190 -10.28 19.72 3.11
N LYS A 191 -10.11 19.21 1.90
CA LYS A 191 -10.97 18.18 1.26
C LYS A 191 -10.14 16.97 0.91
N GLU A 192 -10.73 15.78 0.99
CA GLU A 192 -10.06 14.55 0.55
C GLU A 192 -9.62 14.68 -0.93
N PRO A 193 -8.47 14.15 -1.29
CA PRO A 193 -7.48 13.41 -0.47
C PRO A 193 -6.51 14.30 0.31
N ASN A 194 -6.58 15.63 0.18
CA ASN A 194 -5.62 16.59 0.77
C ASN A 194 -6.08 17.15 2.14
N ARG A 195 -6.94 16.42 2.86
CA ARG A 195 -7.41 16.83 4.18
C ARG A 195 -6.38 16.56 5.26
N TYR A 196 -6.16 17.50 6.15
CA TYR A 196 -5.10 17.49 7.17
C TYR A 196 -5.61 17.90 8.55
N VAL A 197 -4.79 17.69 9.58
CA VAL A 197 -5.05 18.15 10.95
C VAL A 197 -4.30 19.43 11.21
N VAL A 198 -4.94 20.35 11.94
CA VAL A 198 -4.34 21.56 12.49
C VAL A 198 -4.42 21.48 14.00
N ILE A 199 -3.30 21.65 14.68
CA ILE A 199 -3.21 21.76 16.14
C ILE A 199 -3.19 23.24 16.48
N VAL A 200 -4.16 23.69 17.28
CA VAL A 200 -4.38 25.10 17.65
C VAL A 200 -4.11 25.27 19.14
N PRO A 201 -3.09 26.02 19.55
CA PRO A 201 -2.86 26.29 20.97
C PRO A 201 -3.94 27.22 21.51
N ASN A 202 -4.36 26.99 22.78
CA ASN A 202 -5.39 27.80 23.43
C ASN A 202 -4.90 29.25 23.68
N ASP A 203 -3.59 29.44 23.82
CA ASP A 203 -2.91 30.73 23.96
C ASP A 203 -2.25 31.17 22.63
N LYS A 204 -3.06 31.21 21.56
CA LYS A 204 -2.60 31.55 20.21
C LYS A 204 -2.32 33.04 20.09
N ASP A 205 -1.17 33.40 19.51
CA ASP A 205 -0.90 34.78 19.06
C ASP A 205 -1.66 35.05 17.74
N GLU A 206 -2.59 36.01 17.76
CA GLU A 206 -3.47 36.38 16.65
C GLU A 206 -2.71 36.80 15.38
N TYR A 207 -1.52 37.34 15.53
CA TYR A 207 -0.70 37.84 14.41
C TYR A 207 0.31 36.82 13.92
N SER A 208 0.39 35.64 14.52
CA SER A 208 1.35 34.61 14.15
C SER A 208 0.89 33.82 12.92
N LYS A 209 1.80 33.62 11.93
CA LYS A 209 1.52 32.75 10.80
C LYS A 209 1.58 31.29 11.21
N PRO A 210 0.69 30.41 10.68
CA PRO A 210 0.72 28.99 10.96
C PRO A 210 2.08 28.35 10.63
N TYR A 211 2.52 27.42 11.47
CA TYR A 211 3.72 26.62 11.24
C TYR A 211 3.34 25.36 10.45
N ASN A 212 4.03 25.12 9.33
CA ASN A 212 3.80 23.92 8.52
C ASN A 212 4.81 22.85 8.92
N ALA A 213 4.36 21.80 9.62
CA ALA A 213 5.21 20.71 10.10
C ALA A 213 5.78 19.83 8.96
N GLY A 214 5.12 19.77 7.80
CA GLY A 214 5.57 19.02 6.63
C GLY A 214 6.64 19.70 5.78
N ARG A 215 6.88 21.00 5.99
CA ARG A 215 7.97 21.71 5.31
C ARG A 215 9.16 21.83 6.24
N ASN A 216 10.29 21.18 5.91
CA ASN A 216 11.59 21.34 6.58
C ASN A 216 12.08 22.81 6.51
N ASN A 217 11.43 23.74 7.23
CA ASN A 217 11.84 25.13 7.32
C ASN A 217 12.91 25.38 8.41
N ASP A 218 13.28 24.33 9.18
CA ASP A 218 14.25 24.46 10.28
C ASP A 218 15.69 24.80 9.82
N ARG A 219 15.93 24.86 8.50
CA ARG A 219 17.26 25.23 7.96
C ARG A 219 17.48 26.72 7.73
N LYS A 220 16.46 27.58 7.87
CA LYS A 220 16.59 29.03 7.60
C LYS A 220 16.66 29.93 8.84
N ASP A 221 16.26 29.46 10.02
CA ASP A 221 16.27 30.32 11.23
C ASP A 221 17.60 30.35 11.99
N LYS A 222 18.65 29.65 11.57
CA LYS A 222 19.99 29.71 12.17
C LYS A 222 21.00 30.62 11.45
N GLY A 223 20.54 31.46 10.55
CA GLY A 223 21.42 32.30 9.71
C GLY A 223 21.07 33.79 9.72
N GLY A 224 20.93 34.40 10.89
CA GLY A 224 20.56 35.81 10.98
C GLY A 224 21.13 36.55 12.16
N ARG A 225 22.41 36.46 12.44
CA ARG A 225 23.18 37.48 13.19
C ARG A 225 24.63 37.38 12.74
N ARG A 226 24.97 38.05 11.66
CA ARG A 226 26.34 38.49 11.41
C ARG A 226 26.32 40.01 11.46
N ASP A 227 26.94 40.50 12.51
CA ASP A 227 27.23 41.91 12.75
C ASP A 227 27.89 42.53 11.53
N ASP A 228 27.23 43.58 11.00
CA ASP A 228 27.82 44.56 10.12
C ASP A 228 28.73 45.46 10.97
N HIS A 229 30.00 45.12 11.00
CA HIS A 229 31.00 46.11 11.37
C HIS A 229 32.24 46.01 10.49
N ARG A 230 32.47 47.12 9.78
CA ARG A 230 33.76 47.56 9.16
C ARG A 230 33.96 47.04 7.73
N ASN A 231 34.26 47.87 6.76
CA ASN A 231 35.12 49.01 6.77
C ASN A 231 35.05 49.71 5.39
N ASN A 232 34.90 51.01 5.45
CA ASN A 232 35.08 51.94 4.34
C ASN A 232 36.58 52.06 4.05
N ASN A 233 37.07 51.73 2.86
CA ASN A 233 38.06 52.57 2.18
C ASN A 233 38.56 52.05 0.83
N ARG A 234 38.49 52.95 -0.16
CA ARG A 234 39.44 53.26 -1.21
C ARG A 234 39.51 52.47 -2.52
N ARG A 235 39.06 53.21 -3.55
CA ARG A 235 39.75 53.52 -4.80
C ARG A 235 40.22 52.41 -5.74
N GLY A 236 39.78 52.53 -6.97
CA GLY A 236 40.55 52.02 -8.10
C GLY A 236 39.72 51.66 -9.33
N SER A 237 39.57 52.68 -10.18
CA SER A 237 39.08 52.54 -11.55
C SER A 237 39.81 51.47 -12.35
N LYS A 238 39.10 50.70 -13.20
CA LYS A 238 39.41 50.58 -14.61
C LYS A 238 38.37 49.68 -15.30
N GLY A 239 37.76 50.24 -16.32
CA GLY A 239 36.79 49.55 -17.15
C GLY A 239 37.40 48.47 -18.02
N PHE A 240 36.58 47.53 -18.39
CA PHE A 240 36.71 46.75 -19.62
C PHE A 240 35.36 46.25 -20.11
N ALA A 241 35.00 46.75 -21.25
CA ALA A 241 34.29 46.17 -22.42
C ALA A 241 33.16 45.15 -22.18
N LYS A 242 31.97 45.56 -22.64
CA LYS A 242 30.83 44.74 -23.04
C LYS A 242 31.23 43.70 -24.09
N LYS A 243 30.89 42.43 -23.87
CA LYS A 243 30.76 41.45 -24.95
C LYS A 243 29.30 41.00 -25.01
N ALA A 244 28.77 41.03 -26.23
CA ALA A 244 27.39 40.67 -26.59
C ALA A 244 27.10 39.17 -26.41
N PRO A 245 25.81 38.77 -26.29
CA PRO A 245 25.43 37.38 -26.09
C PRO A 245 25.49 36.58 -27.38
N VAL A 246 26.00 35.35 -27.26
CA VAL A 246 25.96 34.34 -28.33
C VAL A 246 24.65 33.59 -28.24
N GLU A 247 23.89 33.62 -29.30
CA GLU A 247 22.71 32.82 -29.59
C GLU A 247 23.14 31.35 -29.75
N GLY A 248 22.43 30.42 -29.11
CA GLY A 248 22.76 29.01 -29.25
C GLY A 248 21.76 28.07 -28.56
N GLU A 249 20.85 27.55 -29.37
CA GLU A 249 20.18 26.24 -29.32
C GLU A 249 19.10 25.95 -28.28
N LYS A 250 17.88 25.99 -28.79
CA LYS A 250 16.66 25.39 -28.25
C LYS A 250 16.82 23.88 -28.16
N ARG A 251 16.92 23.32 -26.96
CA ARG A 251 16.70 21.89 -26.71
C ARG A 251 15.21 21.59 -26.78
N LYS A 252 14.81 20.77 -27.73
CA LYS A 252 13.48 20.21 -27.88
C LYS A 252 13.18 19.31 -26.68
N SER A 253 12.16 19.63 -25.89
CA SER A 253 11.53 18.71 -24.94
C SER A 253 10.74 17.68 -25.74
N SER A 254 11.15 16.42 -25.71
CA SER A 254 10.33 15.32 -26.20
C SER A 254 9.26 15.01 -25.16
N SER A 255 8.03 15.41 -25.44
CA SER A 255 6.84 14.93 -24.75
C SER A 255 6.59 13.47 -25.17
N PHE A 256 6.84 12.56 -24.24
CA PHE A 256 6.41 11.17 -24.37
C PHE A 256 5.16 10.96 -23.51
N PHE A 257 4.06 11.51 -23.98
CA PHE A 257 2.72 11.13 -23.50
C PHE A 257 1.77 11.32 -24.70
N GLY A 258 1.39 10.23 -25.30
CA GLY A 258 0.39 10.26 -26.35
C GLY A 258 0.18 8.88 -26.94
N THR A 259 -1.01 8.38 -26.84
CA THR A 259 -1.61 7.31 -27.62
C THR A 259 -1.55 5.91 -27.02
N PHE A 260 -2.46 5.66 -26.10
CA PHE A 260 -3.04 4.32 -25.95
C PHE A 260 -4.52 4.44 -25.56
N LEU A 261 -5.35 4.93 -26.49
CA LEU A 261 -6.80 4.75 -26.48
C LEU A 261 -7.30 5.07 -27.90
N GLY A 262 -7.72 4.08 -28.62
CA GLY A 262 -8.47 4.30 -29.85
C GLY A 262 -8.43 3.14 -30.82
N ASN A 263 -9.56 2.53 -30.94
CA ASN A 263 -10.06 1.73 -32.05
C ASN A 263 -9.97 0.21 -31.94
N SER A 264 -11.07 -0.37 -31.53
CA SER A 264 -11.70 -1.45 -32.29
C SER A 264 -13.17 -1.58 -31.91
N LEU A 265 -14.00 -0.84 -32.65
CA LEU A 265 -15.40 -1.14 -32.84
C LEU A 265 -15.73 -0.73 -34.27
N LYS A 266 -15.63 -1.68 -35.19
CA LYS A 266 -16.39 -1.78 -36.44
C LYS A 266 -16.12 -3.13 -37.07
N ASP A 267 -17.20 -3.80 -37.26
CA ASP A 267 -17.63 -4.94 -38.04
C ASP A 267 -17.84 -6.20 -37.27
#